data_fcc2525f09026f49cf4ab1058991c2fc
#
_entry.id   fcc2525f09026f49cf4ab1058991c2fc
#
_cell.length_a   1.000
_cell.length_b   1.000
_cell.length_c   1.000
_cell.angle_alpha   90.00
_cell.angle_beta   90.00
_cell.angle_gamma   90.00
#
_symmetry.space_group_name_H-M   'P 1'
#
loop_
_entity.id
_entity.type
_entity.pdbx_description
1 polymer ?
#
loop_
_entity_poly.entity_id
_entity_poly.type
_entity_poly.pdbx_seq_one_letter_code
_entity_poly.pdbx_strand_id
1 'polypeptide(L)'
;MNEIILHQLSIGYRHKTVATALSATIRSGELTCLIGRNGLGKSTLLGTLAGFLHPLAGSVVLKIEADYPLHKLPKEQLARLVSVVLTDRTEVSHITVEQLVGLGRMPYEGFFGSVSDNDRNVVAKALQLTGMSDFAKRDMDKLSDGERQKVMIARALAQQTPVILLDEPTAFLDYGSKVETMRLLHDLAHRMDKLIVVSTHDLEIALHTADRLLTIGNNGLVDLTKQQLHEQLEAYW
;
A
#
# COMPACT_ATOMS: atom_id res chain seq x y z
N MET A 1 -3.49 0.45 -18.46
CA MET A 1 -3.78 1.26 -17.26
C MET A 1 -4.69 0.45 -16.36
N ASN A 2 -4.22 0.13 -15.15
CA ASN A 2 -5.00 -0.65 -14.19
C ASN A 2 -5.85 0.30 -13.34
N GLU A 3 -7.05 -0.12 -12.93
CA GLU A 3 -7.95 0.70 -12.13
C GLU A 3 -8.57 -0.11 -10.98
N ILE A 4 -8.67 0.47 -9.80
CA ILE A 4 -9.59 0.01 -8.76
C ILE A 4 -10.82 0.89 -8.79
N ILE A 5 -11.99 0.26 -8.94
CA ILE A 5 -13.29 0.94 -8.97
C ILE A 5 -14.08 0.56 -7.74
N LEU A 6 -14.44 1.55 -6.95
CA LEU A 6 -15.34 1.42 -5.81
C LEU A 6 -16.75 1.84 -6.24
N HIS A 7 -17.73 0.97 -6.04
CA HIS A 7 -19.15 1.24 -6.35
C HIS A 7 -19.97 1.24 -5.07
N GLN A 8 -20.40 2.42 -4.62
CA GLN A 8 -21.28 2.62 -3.44
C GLN A 8 -20.85 1.74 -2.26
N LEU A 9 -19.53 1.68 -2.04
CA LEU A 9 -18.91 0.77 -1.07
C LEU A 9 -19.22 1.23 0.34
N SER A 10 -19.72 0.34 1.18
CA SER A 10 -19.84 0.53 2.62
C SER A 10 -18.85 -0.37 3.34
N ILE A 11 -18.07 0.22 4.25
CA ILE A 11 -17.01 -0.44 4.98
C ILE A 11 -17.25 -0.42 6.48
N GLY A 12 -16.72 -1.42 7.17
CA GLY A 12 -16.84 -1.53 8.62
C GLY A 12 -16.63 -2.94 9.13
N TYR A 13 -17.08 -3.16 10.34
CA TYR A 13 -17.06 -4.45 11.04
C TYR A 13 -18.49 -4.94 11.23
N ARG A 14 -18.69 -6.24 11.54
CA ARG A 14 -20.04 -6.88 11.62
C ARG A 14 -21.12 -6.05 12.30
N HIS A 15 -20.77 -5.23 13.29
CA HIS A 15 -21.73 -4.46 14.10
C HIS A 15 -21.48 -2.94 14.07
N LYS A 16 -20.53 -2.46 13.23
CA LYS A 16 -20.19 -1.04 13.16
C LYS A 16 -19.86 -0.62 11.74
N THR A 17 -20.72 0.14 11.11
CA THR A 17 -20.42 0.83 9.86
C THR A 17 -19.45 1.97 10.15
N VAL A 18 -18.37 2.05 9.36
CA VAL A 18 -17.33 3.08 9.47
C VAL A 18 -17.57 4.17 8.44
N ALA A 19 -17.83 3.79 7.18
CA ALA A 19 -18.17 4.73 6.12
C ALA A 19 -19.10 4.06 5.10
N THR A 20 -19.87 4.86 4.39
CA THR A 20 -20.87 4.43 3.40
C THR A 20 -20.72 5.18 2.09
N ALA A 21 -21.31 4.62 1.04
CA ALA A 21 -21.42 5.26 -0.28
C ALA A 21 -20.07 5.69 -0.89
N LEU A 22 -18.97 4.99 -0.55
CA LEU A 22 -17.66 5.28 -1.09
C LEU A 22 -17.63 4.91 -2.57
N SER A 23 -17.43 5.89 -3.44
CA SER A 23 -17.31 5.70 -4.88
C SER A 23 -16.10 6.48 -5.40
N ALA A 24 -15.19 5.78 -6.08
CA ALA A 24 -14.02 6.36 -6.71
C ALA A 24 -13.44 5.39 -7.74
N THR A 25 -12.65 5.93 -8.66
CA THR A 25 -11.77 5.15 -9.54
C THR A 25 -10.33 5.55 -9.22
N ILE A 26 -9.50 4.61 -8.78
CA ILE A 26 -8.08 4.83 -8.49
C ILE A 26 -7.28 4.17 -9.62
N ARG A 27 -6.25 4.86 -10.14
CA ARG A 27 -5.53 4.46 -11.34
C ARG A 27 -4.08 4.06 -11.07
N SER A 28 -3.53 3.21 -11.94
CA SER A 28 -2.08 2.96 -11.98
C SER A 28 -1.32 4.15 -12.58
N GLY A 29 -0.02 4.23 -12.28
CA GLY A 29 0.85 5.32 -12.74
C GLY A 29 0.75 6.58 -11.90
N GLU A 30 -0.07 6.60 -10.83
CA GLU A 30 -0.20 7.69 -9.88
C GLU A 30 -0.05 7.22 -8.43
N LEU A 31 0.55 8.05 -7.57
CA LEU A 31 0.56 7.86 -6.13
C LEU A 31 -0.70 8.49 -5.55
N THR A 32 -1.66 7.65 -5.13
CA THR A 32 -2.88 8.11 -4.44
C THR A 32 -2.67 8.09 -2.93
N CYS A 33 -2.82 9.23 -2.27
CA CYS A 33 -2.81 9.33 -0.81
C CYS A 33 -4.23 9.44 -0.25
N LEU A 34 -4.59 8.51 0.62
CA LEU A 34 -5.81 8.54 1.44
C LEU A 34 -5.48 9.29 2.73
N ILE A 35 -5.88 10.55 2.81
CA ILE A 35 -5.52 11.46 3.89
C ILE A 35 -6.67 11.69 4.88
N GLY A 36 -6.32 12.07 6.10
CA GLY A 36 -7.29 12.46 7.12
C GLY A 36 -6.89 12.02 8.53
N ARG A 37 -7.66 12.49 9.52
CA ARG A 37 -7.42 12.18 10.95
C ARG A 37 -7.54 10.68 11.23
N ASN A 38 -6.95 10.24 12.33
CA ASN A 38 -7.13 8.87 12.82
C ASN A 38 -8.61 8.61 13.13
N GLY A 39 -9.05 7.38 12.85
CA GLY A 39 -10.45 6.98 13.07
C GLY A 39 -11.43 7.27 11.92
N LEU A 40 -11.01 7.96 10.83
CA LEU A 40 -11.86 8.19 9.65
C LEU A 40 -12.17 6.94 8.81
N GLY A 41 -11.50 5.82 9.08
CA GLY A 41 -11.74 4.59 8.34
C GLY A 41 -10.71 4.29 7.24
N LYS A 42 -9.58 5.01 7.17
CA LYS A 42 -8.51 4.79 6.19
C LYS A 42 -8.02 3.33 6.19
N SER A 43 -7.60 2.81 7.34
CA SER A 43 -7.15 1.42 7.48
C SER A 43 -8.27 0.41 7.22
N THR A 44 -9.53 0.76 7.55
CA THR A 44 -10.69 -0.08 7.26
C THR A 44 -10.93 -0.16 5.75
N LEU A 45 -10.79 0.96 5.03
CA LEU A 45 -10.88 0.97 3.57
C LEU A 45 -9.74 0.14 2.96
N LEU A 46 -8.48 0.39 3.35
CA LEU A 46 -7.34 -0.40 2.86
C LEU A 46 -7.52 -1.91 3.16
N GLY A 47 -7.97 -2.27 4.37
CA GLY A 47 -8.26 -3.66 4.73
C GLY A 47 -9.38 -4.28 3.89
N THR A 48 -10.36 -3.47 3.45
CA THR A 48 -11.42 -3.92 2.54
C THR A 48 -10.87 -4.11 1.12
N LEU A 49 -10.02 -3.19 0.62
CA LEU A 49 -9.35 -3.32 -0.67
C LEU A 49 -8.38 -4.51 -0.69
N ALA A 50 -7.74 -4.81 0.42
CA ALA A 50 -6.84 -5.95 0.60
C ALA A 50 -7.57 -7.29 0.76
N GLY A 51 -8.90 -7.29 0.87
CA GLY A 51 -9.69 -8.50 1.12
C GLY A 51 -9.60 -9.05 2.55
N PHE A 52 -9.02 -8.31 3.50
CA PHE A 52 -9.01 -8.67 4.93
C PHE A 52 -10.38 -8.46 5.57
N LEU A 53 -11.14 -7.49 5.05
CA LEU A 53 -12.49 -7.18 5.48
C LEU A 53 -13.46 -7.32 4.30
N HIS A 54 -14.63 -7.92 4.56
CA HIS A 54 -15.68 -7.97 3.54
C HIS A 54 -16.42 -6.62 3.49
N PRO A 55 -16.78 -6.12 2.29
CA PRO A 55 -17.71 -5.01 2.15
C PRO A 55 -19.02 -5.27 2.90
N LEU A 56 -19.55 -4.27 3.59
CA LEU A 56 -20.89 -4.34 4.17
C LEU A 56 -21.98 -4.15 3.10
N ALA A 57 -21.69 -3.34 2.07
CA ALA A 57 -22.50 -3.15 0.87
C ALA A 57 -21.63 -2.62 -0.27
N GLY A 58 -22.15 -2.65 -1.50
CA GLY A 58 -21.41 -2.21 -2.68
C GLY A 58 -20.37 -3.22 -3.14
N SER A 59 -19.41 -2.77 -3.94
CA SER A 59 -18.38 -3.64 -4.49
C SER A 59 -17.07 -2.91 -4.78
N VAL A 60 -15.99 -3.70 -4.86
CA VAL A 60 -14.67 -3.27 -5.32
C VAL A 60 -14.26 -4.15 -6.49
N VAL A 61 -13.95 -3.53 -7.62
CA VAL A 61 -13.50 -4.21 -8.83
C VAL A 61 -12.12 -3.70 -9.21
N LEU A 62 -11.17 -4.61 -9.38
CA LEU A 62 -9.88 -4.33 -9.99
C LEU A 62 -9.97 -4.64 -11.48
N LYS A 63 -9.77 -3.64 -12.32
CA LYS A 63 -9.65 -3.76 -13.78
C LYS A 63 -8.19 -3.80 -14.18
N ILE A 64 -7.81 -4.87 -14.87
CA ILE A 64 -6.49 -5.05 -15.51
C ILE A 64 -6.79 -5.43 -16.97
N GLU A 65 -6.56 -6.67 -17.38
CA GLU A 65 -7.00 -7.24 -18.64
C GLU A 65 -8.45 -7.73 -18.54
N ALA A 66 -8.94 -7.99 -17.34
CA ALA A 66 -10.30 -8.41 -17.02
C ALA A 66 -10.77 -7.75 -15.71
N ASP A 67 -12.07 -7.88 -15.43
CA ASP A 67 -12.68 -7.37 -14.19
C ASP A 67 -12.56 -8.41 -13.07
N TYR A 68 -11.88 -8.05 -11.99
CA TYR A 68 -11.69 -8.86 -10.79
C TYR A 68 -12.47 -8.27 -9.60
N PRO A 69 -13.64 -8.82 -9.25
CA PRO A 69 -14.36 -8.41 -8.03
C PRO A 69 -13.60 -8.91 -6.80
N LEU A 70 -12.79 -8.04 -6.18
CA LEU A 70 -11.78 -8.42 -5.18
C LEU A 70 -12.35 -9.25 -4.02
N HIS A 71 -13.54 -8.91 -3.54
CA HIS A 71 -14.20 -9.61 -2.42
C HIS A 71 -14.72 -11.02 -2.75
N LYS A 72 -14.70 -11.42 -4.04
CA LYS A 72 -15.13 -12.75 -4.51
C LYS A 72 -13.97 -13.66 -4.86
N LEU A 73 -12.74 -13.14 -4.88
CA LEU A 73 -11.57 -13.90 -5.26
C LEU A 73 -11.10 -14.82 -4.13
N PRO A 74 -10.61 -16.03 -4.46
CA PRO A 74 -9.83 -16.84 -3.53
C PRO A 74 -8.60 -16.08 -3.04
N LYS A 75 -8.16 -16.35 -1.80
CA LYS A 75 -7.02 -15.65 -1.18
C LYS A 75 -5.73 -15.77 -1.99
N GLU A 76 -5.49 -16.91 -2.60
CA GLU A 76 -4.32 -17.18 -3.45
C GLU A 76 -4.31 -16.31 -4.71
N GLN A 77 -5.47 -16.10 -5.33
CA GLN A 77 -5.60 -15.19 -6.47
C GLN A 77 -5.45 -13.74 -6.04
N LEU A 78 -6.09 -13.34 -4.93
CA LEU A 78 -5.98 -12.00 -4.39
C LEU A 78 -4.54 -11.64 -4.03
N ALA A 79 -3.77 -12.58 -3.46
CA ALA A 79 -2.36 -12.40 -3.15
C ALA A 79 -1.46 -12.19 -4.38
N ARG A 80 -1.92 -12.53 -5.58
CA ARG A 80 -1.22 -12.22 -6.85
C ARG A 80 -1.64 -10.89 -7.46
N LEU A 81 -2.66 -10.25 -6.91
CA LEU A 81 -3.20 -8.97 -7.41
C LEU A 81 -2.92 -7.81 -6.47
N VAL A 82 -2.88 -8.05 -5.16
CA VAL A 82 -2.75 -7.02 -4.15
C VAL A 82 -1.66 -7.39 -3.15
N SER A 83 -0.67 -6.53 -2.98
CA SER A 83 0.29 -6.59 -1.88
C SER A 83 -0.01 -5.51 -0.84
N VAL A 84 0.36 -5.76 0.42
CA VAL A 84 0.04 -4.88 1.54
C VAL A 84 1.26 -4.67 2.42
N VAL A 85 1.47 -3.42 2.81
CA VAL A 85 2.42 -3.02 3.87
C VAL A 85 1.59 -2.41 5.00
N LEU A 86 1.62 -3.06 6.17
CA LEU A 86 0.89 -2.60 7.35
C LEU A 86 1.77 -1.73 8.25
N THR A 87 1.12 -0.92 9.09
CA THR A 87 1.78 -0.04 10.06
C THR A 87 2.48 -0.81 11.18
N ASP A 88 2.07 -2.06 11.45
CA ASP A 88 2.58 -2.83 12.58
C ASP A 88 4.08 -3.07 12.47
N ARG A 89 4.80 -2.79 13.55
CA ARG A 89 6.20 -3.21 13.71
C ARG A 89 6.22 -4.72 13.85
N THR A 90 6.35 -5.42 12.73
CA THR A 90 6.62 -6.85 12.76
C THR A 90 8.02 -7.05 13.33
N GLU A 91 8.11 -7.41 14.61
CA GLU A 91 9.36 -7.84 15.22
C GLU A 91 9.76 -9.17 14.60
N VAL A 92 10.57 -9.11 13.58
CA VAL A 92 11.13 -10.30 12.92
C VAL A 92 12.59 -10.38 13.34
N SER A 93 12.90 -11.26 14.29
CA SER A 93 14.27 -11.54 14.71
C SER A 93 14.85 -12.73 13.93
N HIS A 94 16.16 -12.74 13.76
CA HIS A 94 16.92 -13.86 13.16
C HIS A 94 16.56 -14.15 11.68
N ILE A 95 16.13 -13.15 10.91
CA ILE A 95 15.90 -13.26 9.49
C ILE A 95 16.70 -12.17 8.76
N THR A 96 17.33 -12.50 7.64
CA THR A 96 18.03 -11.52 6.82
C THR A 96 17.06 -10.72 5.94
N VAL A 97 17.51 -9.57 5.46
CA VAL A 97 16.76 -8.71 4.54
C VAL A 97 16.30 -9.50 3.31
N GLU A 98 17.21 -10.24 2.66
CA GLU A 98 16.84 -11.03 1.47
C GLU A 98 15.83 -12.14 1.78
N GLN A 99 15.93 -12.78 2.95
CA GLN A 99 14.96 -13.79 3.37
C GLN A 99 13.58 -13.18 3.58
N LEU A 100 13.50 -12.01 4.25
CA LEU A 100 12.23 -11.33 4.45
C LEU A 100 11.59 -10.88 3.12
N VAL A 101 12.39 -10.32 2.20
CA VAL A 101 11.91 -9.95 0.87
C VAL A 101 11.48 -11.18 0.09
N GLY A 102 12.18 -12.29 0.25
CA GLY A 102 11.83 -13.60 -0.33
C GLY A 102 10.44 -14.09 0.05
N LEU A 103 9.94 -13.78 1.27
CA LEU A 103 8.57 -14.11 1.65
C LEU A 103 7.51 -13.48 0.72
N GLY A 104 7.84 -12.42 0.00
CA GLY A 104 6.98 -11.85 -1.03
C GLY A 104 6.71 -12.82 -2.19
N ARG A 105 7.51 -13.87 -2.34
CA ARG A 105 7.35 -14.89 -3.40
C ARG A 105 6.41 -16.03 -3.02
N MET A 106 5.99 -16.15 -1.75
CA MET A 106 5.10 -17.22 -1.28
C MET A 106 3.86 -17.48 -2.16
N PRO A 107 3.17 -16.48 -2.73
CA PRO A 107 2.03 -16.74 -3.62
C PRO A 107 2.37 -17.47 -4.92
N TYR A 108 3.64 -17.60 -5.26
CA TYR A 108 4.16 -18.22 -6.47
C TYR A 108 4.90 -19.55 -6.20
N GLU A 109 5.20 -19.83 -4.93
CA GLU A 109 5.85 -21.08 -4.54
C GLU A 109 4.90 -22.27 -4.78
N GLY A 110 5.46 -23.35 -5.35
CA GLY A 110 4.74 -24.61 -5.48
C GLY A 110 4.63 -25.34 -4.14
N PHE A 111 3.94 -26.46 -4.13
CA PHE A 111 3.67 -27.29 -2.96
C PHE A 111 4.93 -27.73 -2.17
N PHE A 112 6.10 -27.67 -2.79
CA PHE A 112 7.40 -28.07 -2.20
C PHE A 112 8.28 -26.90 -1.75
N GLY A 113 7.81 -25.63 -1.85
CA GLY A 113 8.48 -24.48 -1.27
C GLY A 113 9.93 -24.21 -1.76
N SER A 114 10.29 -24.63 -2.97
CA SER A 114 11.64 -24.41 -3.49
C SER A 114 11.76 -23.01 -4.11
N VAL A 115 12.72 -22.22 -3.62
CA VAL A 115 13.05 -20.91 -4.20
C VAL A 115 13.74 -21.11 -5.56
N SER A 116 13.11 -20.68 -6.62
CA SER A 116 13.66 -20.74 -7.97
C SER A 116 14.72 -19.67 -8.22
N ASP A 117 15.53 -19.83 -9.29
CA ASP A 117 16.46 -18.77 -9.71
C ASP A 117 15.72 -17.50 -10.14
N ASN A 118 14.52 -17.64 -10.69
CA ASN A 118 13.67 -16.51 -11.01
C ASN A 118 13.29 -15.74 -9.74
N ASP A 119 12.93 -16.42 -8.65
CA ASP A 119 12.55 -15.77 -7.38
C ASP A 119 13.75 -15.02 -6.79
N ARG A 120 14.96 -15.60 -6.86
CA ARG A 120 16.20 -14.91 -6.45
C ARG A 120 16.43 -13.62 -7.25
N ASN A 121 16.22 -13.64 -8.57
CA ASN A 121 16.33 -12.46 -9.41
C ASN A 121 15.28 -11.39 -9.09
N VAL A 122 14.03 -11.80 -8.81
CA VAL A 122 12.95 -10.88 -8.40
C VAL A 122 13.29 -10.22 -7.08
N VAL A 123 13.78 -10.98 -6.09
CA VAL A 123 14.21 -10.45 -4.78
C VAL A 123 15.36 -9.46 -4.96
N ALA A 124 16.40 -9.81 -5.73
CA ALA A 124 17.53 -8.91 -5.98
C ALA A 124 17.09 -7.61 -6.65
N LYS A 125 16.18 -7.68 -7.64
CA LYS A 125 15.63 -6.49 -8.29
C LYS A 125 14.78 -5.63 -7.33
N ALA A 126 13.99 -6.23 -6.47
CA ALA A 126 13.20 -5.51 -5.47
C ALA A 126 14.12 -4.76 -4.48
N LEU A 127 15.19 -5.40 -4.02
CA LEU A 127 16.21 -4.78 -3.17
C LEU A 127 16.94 -3.62 -3.89
N GLN A 128 17.25 -3.79 -5.16
CA GLN A 128 17.87 -2.73 -5.97
C GLN A 128 16.94 -1.50 -6.09
N LEU A 129 15.66 -1.72 -6.38
CA LEU A 129 14.67 -0.64 -6.54
C LEU A 129 14.45 0.17 -5.27
N THR A 130 14.65 -0.44 -4.10
CA THR A 130 14.51 0.22 -2.79
C THR A 130 15.84 0.70 -2.19
N GLY A 131 16.96 0.52 -2.90
CA GLY A 131 18.29 0.88 -2.42
C GLY A 131 18.81 -0.01 -1.28
N MET A 132 18.30 -1.24 -1.15
CA MET A 132 18.64 -2.15 -0.06
C MET A 132 19.56 -3.31 -0.45
N SER A 133 20.18 -3.26 -1.64
CA SER A 133 21.04 -4.33 -2.14
C SER A 133 22.22 -4.65 -1.20
N ASP A 134 22.90 -3.63 -0.68
CA ASP A 134 24.06 -3.80 0.20
C ASP A 134 23.68 -4.35 1.59
N PHE A 135 22.41 -4.33 1.91
CA PHE A 135 21.85 -4.82 3.17
C PHE A 135 21.31 -6.25 3.08
N ALA A 136 21.34 -6.89 1.91
CA ALA A 136 20.68 -8.18 1.65
C ALA A 136 20.98 -9.26 2.70
N LYS A 137 22.22 -9.35 3.14
CA LYS A 137 22.69 -10.33 4.15
C LYS A 137 22.61 -9.83 5.59
N ARG A 138 22.19 -8.59 5.82
CA ARG A 138 22.07 -8.02 7.18
C ARG A 138 20.79 -8.54 7.84
N ASP A 139 20.86 -8.76 9.16
CA ASP A 139 19.69 -9.12 9.95
C ASP A 139 18.74 -7.93 10.08
N MET A 140 17.44 -8.19 10.07
CA MET A 140 16.40 -7.17 10.16
C MET A 140 16.43 -6.35 11.46
N ASP A 141 16.84 -6.94 12.56
CA ASP A 141 16.96 -6.29 13.87
C ASP A 141 18.07 -5.24 13.94
N LYS A 142 19.03 -5.28 13.01
CA LYS A 142 20.14 -4.32 12.88
C LYS A 142 19.84 -3.13 11.97
N LEU A 143 18.62 -3.01 11.47
CA LEU A 143 18.21 -1.93 10.59
C LEU A 143 17.57 -0.78 11.38
N SER A 144 17.78 0.45 10.90
CA SER A 144 16.99 1.61 11.29
C SER A 144 15.52 1.46 10.87
N ASP A 145 14.61 2.23 11.47
CA ASP A 145 13.18 2.18 11.09
C ASP A 145 12.97 2.53 9.60
N GLY A 146 13.72 3.50 9.05
CA GLY A 146 13.65 3.86 7.63
C GLY A 146 14.16 2.75 6.70
N GLU A 147 15.29 2.11 7.04
CA GLU A 147 15.80 0.95 6.29
C GLU A 147 14.81 -0.22 6.37
N ARG A 148 14.26 -0.50 7.54
CA ARG A 148 13.25 -1.53 7.74
C ARG A 148 12.01 -1.29 6.87
N GLN A 149 11.54 -0.04 6.80
CA GLN A 149 10.41 0.34 5.96
C GLN A 149 10.70 0.09 4.47
N LYS A 150 11.89 0.44 3.98
CA LYS A 150 12.31 0.15 2.61
C LYS A 150 12.33 -1.36 2.31
N VAL A 151 12.73 -2.18 3.27
CA VAL A 151 12.68 -3.65 3.13
C VAL A 151 11.23 -4.16 3.07
N MET A 152 10.31 -3.60 3.85
CA MET A 152 8.89 -3.97 3.77
C MET A 152 8.29 -3.59 2.40
N ILE A 153 8.68 -2.45 1.83
CA ILE A 153 8.32 -2.06 0.47
C ILE A 153 8.96 -3.02 -0.55
N ALA A 154 10.23 -3.39 -0.38
CA ALA A 154 10.89 -4.38 -1.25
C ALA A 154 10.16 -5.73 -1.24
N ARG A 155 9.69 -6.20 -0.06
CA ARG A 155 8.87 -7.41 0.05
C ARG A 155 7.58 -7.30 -0.75
N ALA A 156 6.89 -6.17 -0.66
CA ALA A 156 5.67 -5.93 -1.45
C ALA A 156 5.95 -5.88 -2.96
N LEU A 157 7.09 -5.31 -3.38
CA LEU A 157 7.53 -5.32 -4.78
C LEU A 157 7.88 -6.72 -5.28
N ALA A 158 8.54 -7.54 -4.44
CA ALA A 158 8.88 -8.91 -4.77
C ALA A 158 7.65 -9.78 -5.01
N GLN A 159 6.51 -9.43 -4.46
CA GLN A 159 5.21 -10.08 -4.72
C GLN A 159 4.70 -9.84 -6.14
N GLN A 160 5.25 -8.86 -6.88
CA GLN A 160 4.95 -8.54 -8.29
C GLN A 160 3.46 -8.28 -8.59
N THR A 161 2.72 -7.78 -7.64
CA THR A 161 1.29 -7.44 -7.80
C THR A 161 1.12 -6.13 -8.58
N PRO A 162 0.01 -5.95 -9.31
CA PRO A 162 -0.34 -4.66 -9.92
C PRO A 162 -0.72 -3.59 -8.89
N VAL A 163 -1.21 -3.99 -7.72
CA VAL A 163 -1.67 -3.09 -6.65
C VAL A 163 -0.79 -3.22 -5.41
N ILE A 164 -0.39 -2.09 -4.83
CA ILE A 164 0.31 -2.01 -3.54
C ILE A 164 -0.47 -1.08 -2.61
N LEU A 165 -0.91 -1.58 -1.48
CA LEU A 165 -1.60 -0.83 -0.44
C LEU A 165 -0.68 -0.64 0.77
N LEU A 166 -0.51 0.59 1.24
CA LEU A 166 0.34 0.88 2.39
C LEU A 166 -0.46 1.64 3.45
N ASP A 167 -0.54 1.06 4.65
CA ASP A 167 -1.21 1.70 5.78
C ASP A 167 -0.19 2.42 6.65
N GLU A 168 -0.23 3.77 6.67
CA GLU A 168 0.65 4.66 7.44
C GLU A 168 2.16 4.29 7.31
N PRO A 169 2.72 4.14 6.09
CA PRO A 169 4.09 3.63 5.91
C PRO A 169 5.19 4.57 6.45
N THR A 170 4.82 5.77 6.84
CA THR A 170 5.73 6.78 7.39
C THR A 170 5.59 6.95 8.91
N ALA A 171 4.73 6.13 9.55
CA ALA A 171 4.54 6.18 10.96
C ALA A 171 5.80 6.05 11.75
N PHE A 172 6.39 6.32 12.61
CA PHE A 172 7.64 6.05 13.34
C PHE A 172 8.94 6.50 12.64
N LEU A 173 8.87 7.14 11.46
CA LEU A 173 10.04 7.62 10.76
C LEU A 173 10.34 9.09 11.12
N ASP A 174 11.62 9.46 11.12
CA ASP A 174 12.01 10.87 11.11
C ASP A 174 11.59 11.56 9.80
N TYR A 175 11.57 12.89 9.79
CA TYR A 175 11.07 13.67 8.66
C TYR A 175 11.80 13.36 7.34
N GLY A 176 13.13 13.22 7.37
CA GLY A 176 13.92 12.90 6.18
C GLY A 176 13.54 11.54 5.60
N SER A 177 13.47 10.51 6.45
CA SER A 177 13.05 9.15 6.08
C SER A 177 11.61 9.09 5.57
N LYS A 178 10.70 9.91 6.12
CA LYS A 178 9.31 10.03 5.62
C LYS A 178 9.29 10.55 4.19
N VAL A 179 10.00 11.64 3.91
CA VAL A 179 10.07 12.25 2.57
C VAL A 179 10.69 11.27 1.58
N GLU A 180 11.78 10.60 1.96
CA GLU A 180 12.46 9.62 1.11
C GLU A 180 11.55 8.43 0.78
N THR A 181 10.82 7.90 1.77
CA THR A 181 9.87 6.81 1.58
C THR A 181 8.74 7.19 0.62
N MET A 182 8.16 8.37 0.77
CA MET A 182 7.08 8.82 -0.10
C MET A 182 7.55 9.11 -1.52
N ARG A 183 8.77 9.66 -1.71
CA ARG A 183 9.38 9.82 -3.03
C ARG A 183 9.66 8.48 -3.70
N LEU A 184 10.15 7.49 -2.95
CA LEU A 184 10.32 6.13 -3.46
C LEU A 184 8.98 5.56 -3.97
N LEU A 185 7.90 5.69 -3.21
CA LEU A 185 6.57 5.21 -3.61
C LEU A 185 6.04 5.94 -4.84
N HIS A 186 6.23 7.26 -4.93
CA HIS A 186 5.90 8.05 -6.11
C HIS A 186 6.66 7.56 -7.35
N ASP A 187 7.97 7.40 -7.25
CA ASP A 187 8.81 6.90 -8.35
C ASP A 187 8.40 5.49 -8.80
N LEU A 188 8.05 4.61 -7.85
CA LEU A 188 7.58 3.26 -8.16
C LEU A 188 6.22 3.27 -8.87
N ALA A 189 5.30 4.14 -8.47
CA ALA A 189 4.00 4.29 -9.14
C ALA A 189 4.20 4.65 -10.60
N HIS A 190 5.00 5.68 -10.87
CA HIS A 190 5.22 6.21 -12.23
C HIS A 190 6.07 5.27 -13.11
N ARG A 191 7.22 4.80 -12.61
CA ARG A 191 8.17 4.01 -13.43
C ARG A 191 7.72 2.59 -13.70
N MET A 192 6.88 2.02 -12.83
CA MET A 192 6.44 0.63 -12.94
C MET A 192 4.94 0.50 -13.27
N ASP A 193 4.26 1.59 -13.56
CA ASP A 193 2.81 1.66 -13.77
C ASP A 193 2.02 0.91 -12.68
N LYS A 194 2.46 1.06 -11.42
CA LYS A 194 1.82 0.44 -10.26
C LYS A 194 0.66 1.30 -9.77
N LEU A 195 -0.40 0.65 -9.30
CA LEU A 195 -1.47 1.29 -8.56
C LEU A 195 -1.07 1.30 -7.09
N ILE A 196 -0.66 2.46 -6.58
CA ILE A 196 -0.18 2.61 -5.19
C ILE A 196 -1.14 3.49 -4.40
N VAL A 197 -1.68 2.94 -3.30
CA VAL A 197 -2.52 3.67 -2.36
C VAL A 197 -1.86 3.70 -0.99
N VAL A 198 -1.65 4.90 -0.47
CA VAL A 198 -1.04 5.13 0.84
C VAL A 198 -2.04 5.80 1.75
N SER A 199 -2.29 5.26 2.94
CA SER A 199 -2.95 6.03 3.99
C SER A 199 -1.91 6.85 4.75
N THR A 200 -2.24 8.09 5.08
CA THR A 200 -1.38 8.92 5.92
C THR A 200 -2.17 10.01 6.65
N HIS A 201 -1.64 10.45 7.79
CA HIS A 201 -2.08 11.66 8.48
C HIS A 201 -1.07 12.81 8.31
N ASP A 202 0.07 12.57 7.64
CA ASP A 202 1.10 13.57 7.32
C ASP A 202 0.68 14.39 6.09
N LEU A 203 -0.16 15.40 6.31
CA LEU A 203 -0.79 16.18 5.23
C LEU A 203 0.24 16.95 4.40
N GLU A 204 1.27 17.51 5.05
CA GLU A 204 2.33 18.27 4.39
C GLU A 204 3.13 17.40 3.41
N ILE A 205 3.54 16.20 3.83
CA ILE A 205 4.28 15.29 2.97
C ILE A 205 3.39 14.80 1.83
N ALA A 206 2.11 14.47 2.10
CA ALA A 206 1.17 14.08 1.05
C ALA A 206 0.96 15.20 0.02
N LEU A 207 0.85 16.47 0.46
CA LEU A 207 0.70 17.63 -0.43
C LEU A 207 1.83 17.73 -1.48
N HIS A 208 3.06 17.43 -1.06
CA HIS A 208 4.24 17.57 -1.91
C HIS A 208 4.57 16.33 -2.74
N THR A 209 4.07 15.15 -2.34
CA THR A 209 4.49 13.88 -2.97
C THR A 209 3.36 13.17 -3.72
N ALA A 210 2.10 13.35 -3.32
CA ALA A 210 0.98 12.66 -3.97
C ALA A 210 0.60 13.31 -5.31
N ASP A 211 0.21 12.47 -6.27
CA ASP A 211 -0.47 12.90 -7.50
C ASP A 211 -1.95 13.16 -7.21
N ARG A 212 -2.55 12.31 -6.38
CA ARG A 212 -3.96 12.39 -6.02
C ARG A 212 -4.17 12.29 -4.52
N LEU A 213 -5.08 13.12 -4.02
CA LEU A 213 -5.43 13.21 -2.61
C LEU A 213 -6.91 12.83 -2.43
N LEU A 214 -7.17 11.79 -1.65
CA LEU A 214 -8.51 11.33 -1.29
C LEU A 214 -8.73 11.46 0.20
N THR A 215 -9.94 11.80 0.60
CA THR A 215 -10.37 11.74 2.00
C THR A 215 -11.74 11.10 2.12
N ILE A 216 -12.01 10.48 3.27
CA ILE A 216 -13.33 9.93 3.60
C ILE A 216 -14.15 11.08 4.21
N GLY A 217 -15.16 11.55 3.48
CA GLY A 217 -16.11 12.55 3.93
C GLY A 217 -17.43 11.93 4.38
N ASN A 218 -18.36 12.78 4.82
CA ASN A 218 -19.68 12.34 5.31
C ASN A 218 -20.51 11.62 4.22
N ASN A 219 -20.32 11.98 2.97
CA ASN A 219 -21.11 11.47 1.83
C ASN A 219 -20.27 10.61 0.85
N GLY A 220 -19.17 10.03 1.29
CA GLY A 220 -18.32 9.20 0.43
C GLY A 220 -16.87 9.63 0.38
N LEU A 221 -16.15 9.14 -0.66
CA LEU A 221 -14.78 9.58 -0.94
C LEU A 221 -14.80 10.92 -1.67
N VAL A 222 -13.93 11.82 -1.25
CA VAL A 222 -13.79 13.16 -1.81
C VAL A 222 -12.38 13.33 -2.35
N ASP A 223 -12.26 13.73 -3.60
CA ASP A 223 -11.00 14.21 -4.17
C ASP A 223 -10.70 15.61 -3.63
N LEU A 224 -9.50 15.80 -3.08
CA LEU A 224 -9.03 17.10 -2.63
C LEU A 224 -8.00 17.65 -3.62
N THR A 225 -8.15 18.92 -3.96
CA THR A 225 -7.08 19.63 -4.67
C THR A 225 -5.94 19.96 -3.69
N LYS A 226 -4.73 20.13 -4.24
CA LYS A 226 -3.57 20.58 -3.43
C LYS A 226 -3.84 21.94 -2.77
N GLN A 227 -4.59 22.81 -3.45
CA GLN A 227 -5.00 24.11 -2.91
C GLN A 227 -5.92 23.96 -1.69
N GLN A 228 -6.97 23.13 -1.79
CA GLN A 228 -7.87 22.86 -0.66
C GLN A 228 -7.15 22.25 0.54
N LEU A 229 -6.18 21.35 0.31
CA LEU A 229 -5.38 20.81 1.38
C LEU A 229 -4.46 21.85 2.01
N HIS A 230 -3.86 22.74 1.21
CA HIS A 230 -3.04 23.84 1.68
C HIS A 230 -3.85 24.81 2.55
N GLU A 231 -5.04 25.22 2.10
CA GLU A 231 -5.96 26.06 2.88
C GLU A 231 -6.37 25.42 4.21
N GLN A 232 -6.58 24.08 4.23
CA GLN A 232 -6.81 23.35 5.47
C GLN A 232 -5.61 23.37 6.41
N LEU A 233 -4.39 23.27 5.89
CA LEU A 233 -3.17 23.33 6.69
C LEU A 233 -2.99 24.74 7.29
N GLU A 234 -3.20 25.80 6.51
CA GLU A 234 -3.11 27.19 7.00
C GLU A 234 -4.15 27.49 8.08
N ALA A 235 -5.33 26.89 8.03
CA ALA A 235 -6.38 27.05 9.05
C ALA A 235 -6.04 26.38 10.41
N TYR A 236 -4.96 25.59 10.48
CA TYR A 236 -4.47 24.99 11.72
C TYR A 236 -3.41 25.85 12.45
N TRP A 237 -2.91 26.92 11.79
CA TRP A 237 -1.92 27.88 12.34
C TRP A 237 -2.55 29.24 12.60
#